data_7b7787b7d6e4d51ee594578ca8264736
#
_entry.id   7b7787b7d6e4d51ee594578ca8264736
#
_cell.length_a   1.000
_cell.length_b   1.000
_cell.length_c   1.000
_cell.angle_alpha   90.00
_cell.angle_beta   90.00
_cell.angle_gamma   90.00
#
_symmetry.space_group_name_H-M   'P 1'
#
loop_
_entity.id
_entity.type
_entity.pdbx_description
1 polymer ?
#
loop_
_entity_poly.entity_id
_entity_poly.type
_entity_poly.pdbx_seq_one_letter_code
_entity_poly.pdbx_strand_id
1 'polypeptide(L)'
;MILCALKTYTAAVNDAGSKRRIIALIKKCLFPVAGYGTRFLPATKSMPKEMLPVVNKPLVQYGVEEAIEAGMTTCAMVTGRGKRAITDHFDISYELEHQISGSGKEAYLKGIRGVLEKGIFTQVRQREMKGLGHAILTGEPLIGNEPFGVLLSDDLCINGGSGVLSQMVQLFKQFRCSIVAIQEVPEDETHKYGVIRGESLSNGVYRVDEMVEKPDPKDAPSNLAIIGRYILTPDIFDILRVTKPGANGEIQITDALQTQAQNGCVMAYKFKGRRFDCGSVPGFVEATNFIYENYYLPK
;
A
#
# COMPACT_ATOMS: atom_id res chain seq x y z
N MET A 1 4.74 -11.01 32.50
CA MET A 1 5.25 -12.13 31.68
C MET A 1 5.48 -11.63 30.27
N ILE A 2 6.49 -10.74 30.10
CA ILE A 2 6.78 -9.98 28.86
C ILE A 2 8.23 -10.31 28.43
N LEU A 3 8.58 -11.58 28.27
CA LEU A 3 9.97 -11.94 28.00
C LEU A 3 10.15 -13.13 27.04
N CYS A 4 9.22 -13.37 26.10
CA CYS A 4 9.34 -14.56 25.23
C CYS A 4 9.42 -14.31 23.73
N ALA A 5 9.44 -13.06 23.24
CA ALA A 5 9.51 -12.76 21.80
C ALA A 5 10.86 -12.14 21.35
N LEU A 6 11.89 -12.14 22.19
CA LEU A 6 13.16 -11.44 21.91
C LEU A 6 14.34 -12.36 21.54
N LYS A 7 14.12 -13.65 21.28
CA LYS A 7 15.25 -14.60 21.20
C LYS A 7 15.65 -15.14 19.83
N THR A 8 15.09 -14.73 18.70
CA THR A 8 15.47 -15.35 17.41
C THR A 8 16.02 -14.42 16.32
N TYR A 9 16.30 -13.14 16.59
CA TYR A 9 16.86 -12.24 15.55
C TYR A 9 18.14 -11.50 15.95
N THR A 10 18.90 -11.98 16.92
CA THR A 10 20.17 -11.39 17.39
C THR A 10 21.42 -12.18 17.02
N ALA A 11 21.49 -12.81 15.87
CA ALA A 11 22.73 -13.40 15.37
C ALA A 11 23.12 -12.73 14.05
N ALA A 12 23.99 -11.77 14.12
CA ALA A 12 24.91 -11.21 13.12
C ALA A 12 24.91 -9.69 13.08
N VAL A 13 25.47 -9.01 14.06
CA VAL A 13 26.16 -7.72 13.83
C VAL A 13 27.14 -7.50 15.01
N ASN A 14 28.32 -8.02 14.88
CA ASN A 14 29.50 -7.46 15.51
C ASN A 14 30.61 -7.51 14.47
N ASP A 15 30.87 -6.39 13.82
CA ASP A 15 32.23 -6.00 13.47
C ASP A 15 32.35 -4.50 13.27
N ALA A 16 33.54 -4.00 13.52
CA ALA A 16 33.93 -2.67 13.88
C ALA A 16 34.03 -1.71 12.67
N GLY A 17 33.75 -0.43 12.92
CA GLY A 17 34.44 0.69 12.23
C GLY A 17 33.96 1.09 10.85
N SER A 18 32.64 1.28 10.62
CA SER A 18 32.14 1.91 9.39
C SER A 18 30.97 2.84 9.72
N LYS A 19 30.99 4.04 9.20
CA LYS A 19 29.88 5.00 9.23
C LYS A 19 28.58 4.24 9.00
N ARG A 20 27.74 4.11 10.03
CA ARG A 20 26.44 3.42 9.96
C ARG A 20 25.63 4.08 8.84
N ARG A 21 25.64 3.49 7.63
CA ARG A 21 24.55 3.67 6.70
C ARG A 21 23.30 3.26 7.46
N ILE A 22 22.36 4.16 7.64
CA ILE A 22 21.01 3.81 8.09
C ILE A 22 20.47 2.93 6.97
N ILE A 23 20.63 1.62 7.10
CA ILE A 23 20.04 0.65 6.17
C ILE A 23 18.54 0.83 6.31
N ALA A 24 17.87 1.25 5.26
CA ALA A 24 16.41 1.33 5.24
C ALA A 24 15.87 -0.05 5.65
N LEU A 25 15.14 -0.09 6.74
CA LEU A 25 14.68 -1.33 7.36
C LEU A 25 13.71 -2.09 6.45
N ILE A 26 12.93 -1.35 5.65
CA ILE A 26 11.99 -1.85 4.66
C ILE A 26 12.34 -1.18 3.33
N LYS A 27 12.71 -1.98 2.34
CA LYS A 27 13.18 -1.49 1.04
C LYS A 27 12.19 -1.71 -0.09
N LYS A 28 11.25 -2.62 0.09
CA LYS A 28 10.34 -3.08 -0.94
C LYS A 28 8.90 -2.70 -0.60
N CYS A 29 8.16 -2.24 -1.61
CA CYS A 29 6.73 -2.03 -1.55
C CYS A 29 6.03 -2.80 -2.66
N LEU A 30 5.02 -3.58 -2.31
CA LEU A 30 4.18 -4.33 -3.23
C LEU A 30 2.96 -3.50 -3.62
N PHE A 31 2.68 -3.44 -4.91
CA PHE A 31 1.53 -2.74 -5.48
C PHE A 31 0.60 -3.75 -6.17
N PRO A 32 -0.50 -4.17 -5.55
CA PRO A 32 -1.53 -4.96 -6.19
C PRO A 32 -2.32 -4.13 -7.20
N VAL A 33 -1.94 -4.22 -8.49
CA VAL A 33 -2.52 -3.42 -9.59
C VAL A 33 -3.13 -4.28 -10.69
N ALA A 34 -3.56 -5.51 -10.36
CA ALA A 34 -4.13 -6.45 -11.32
C ALA A 34 -5.63 -6.28 -11.57
N GLY A 35 -6.39 -5.66 -10.65
CA GLY A 35 -7.85 -5.57 -10.67
C GLY A 35 -8.44 -4.91 -11.91
N TYR A 36 -9.64 -5.30 -12.32
CA TYR A 36 -10.29 -4.83 -13.56
C TYR A 36 -10.82 -3.40 -13.51
N GLY A 37 -11.03 -2.82 -12.33
CA GLY A 37 -11.53 -1.45 -12.20
C GLY A 37 -12.96 -1.25 -12.70
N THR A 38 -13.83 -2.22 -12.53
CA THR A 38 -15.19 -2.25 -13.08
C THR A 38 -16.08 -1.09 -12.65
N ARG A 39 -15.81 -0.48 -11.49
CA ARG A 39 -16.56 0.68 -10.98
C ARG A 39 -16.39 1.94 -11.87
N PHE A 40 -15.35 1.98 -12.71
CA PHE A 40 -15.03 3.09 -13.62
C PHE A 40 -15.32 2.78 -15.09
N LEU A 41 -16.09 1.73 -15.39
CA LEU A 41 -16.53 1.49 -16.75
C LEU A 41 -17.46 2.66 -17.22
N PRO A 42 -17.33 3.09 -18.49
CA PRO A 42 -16.54 2.48 -19.57
C PRO A 42 -15.07 2.91 -19.64
N ALA A 43 -14.59 3.89 -18.86
CA ALA A 43 -13.22 4.41 -18.95
C ALA A 43 -12.14 3.31 -18.78
N THR A 44 -12.37 2.40 -17.85
CA THR A 44 -11.42 1.31 -17.54
C THR A 44 -11.53 0.09 -18.48
N LYS A 45 -12.33 0.16 -19.53
CA LYS A 45 -12.39 -0.89 -20.55
C LYS A 45 -11.03 -1.08 -21.26
N SER A 46 -10.32 0.00 -21.50
CA SER A 46 -9.04 0.02 -22.23
C SER A 46 -7.88 0.62 -21.43
N MET A 47 -8.15 1.20 -20.27
CA MET A 47 -7.14 1.84 -19.43
C MET A 47 -7.21 1.29 -18.00
N PRO A 48 -6.06 0.97 -17.37
CA PRO A 48 -6.02 0.61 -15.95
C PRO A 48 -6.61 1.73 -15.08
N LYS A 49 -7.41 1.37 -14.06
CA LYS A 49 -7.94 2.36 -13.10
C LYS A 49 -6.81 3.14 -12.39
N GLU A 50 -5.69 2.49 -12.21
CA GLU A 50 -4.49 3.03 -11.58
C GLU A 50 -3.83 4.14 -12.41
N MET A 51 -4.16 4.20 -13.71
CA MET A 51 -3.69 5.23 -14.65
C MET A 51 -4.68 6.39 -14.82
N LEU A 52 -5.84 6.35 -14.19
CA LEU A 52 -6.75 7.50 -14.17
C LEU A 52 -6.05 8.68 -13.50
N PRO A 53 -6.04 9.87 -14.13
CA PRO A 53 -5.29 11.00 -13.62
C PRO A 53 -6.07 11.77 -12.54
N VAL A 54 -5.45 11.93 -11.38
CA VAL A 54 -5.86 12.94 -10.40
C VAL A 54 -5.17 14.24 -10.80
N VAL A 55 -5.93 15.18 -11.36
CA VAL A 55 -5.47 16.36 -12.09
C VAL A 55 -4.63 15.96 -13.33
N ASN A 56 -3.32 15.89 -13.25
CA ASN A 56 -2.40 15.57 -14.36
C ASN A 56 -1.41 14.46 -14.03
N LYS A 57 -1.58 13.78 -12.89
CA LYS A 57 -0.70 12.71 -12.44
C LYS A 57 -1.49 11.41 -12.25
N PRO A 58 -1.07 10.27 -12.82
CA PRO A 58 -1.73 8.99 -12.62
C PRO A 58 -1.81 8.61 -11.15
N LEU A 59 -2.94 8.03 -10.75
CA LEU A 59 -3.22 7.67 -9.36
C LEU A 59 -2.12 6.77 -8.74
N VAL A 60 -1.61 5.79 -9.50
CA VAL A 60 -0.54 4.91 -9.02
C VAL A 60 0.76 5.65 -8.69
N GLN A 61 1.06 6.76 -9.36
CA GLN A 61 2.29 7.53 -9.13
C GLN A 61 2.29 8.17 -7.73
N TYR A 62 1.16 8.62 -7.21
CA TYR A 62 1.06 9.12 -5.83
C TYR A 62 1.50 8.06 -4.82
N GLY A 63 1.06 6.81 -5.01
CA GLY A 63 1.46 5.70 -4.14
C GLY A 63 2.93 5.35 -4.26
N VAL A 64 3.50 5.38 -5.46
CA VAL A 64 4.92 5.12 -5.69
C VAL A 64 5.78 6.22 -5.05
N GLU A 65 5.40 7.49 -5.20
CA GLU A 65 6.08 8.61 -4.54
C GLU A 65 6.06 8.45 -3.01
N GLU A 66 4.91 8.07 -2.42
CA GLU A 66 4.79 7.81 -0.98
C GLU A 66 5.71 6.66 -0.52
N ALA A 67 5.79 5.57 -1.28
CA ALA A 67 6.66 4.44 -0.96
C ALA A 67 8.15 4.83 -1.01
N ILE A 68 8.56 5.57 -2.05
CA ILE A 68 9.93 6.07 -2.20
C ILE A 68 10.28 7.04 -1.06
N GLU A 69 9.37 7.94 -0.68
CA GLU A 69 9.54 8.84 0.45
C GLU A 69 9.75 8.07 1.77
N ALA A 70 9.04 6.95 1.95
CA ALA A 70 9.19 6.06 3.10
C ALA A 70 10.50 5.24 3.09
N GLY A 71 11.32 5.35 2.04
CA GLY A 71 12.58 4.62 1.87
C GLY A 71 12.43 3.28 1.15
N MET A 72 11.25 2.97 0.63
CA MET A 72 10.95 1.75 -0.13
C MET A 72 11.23 1.99 -1.61
N THR A 73 12.48 1.82 -2.02
CA THR A 73 12.93 2.13 -3.38
C THR A 73 12.66 1.02 -4.40
N THR A 74 12.33 -0.19 -3.98
CA THR A 74 11.94 -1.28 -4.88
C THR A 74 10.42 -1.38 -4.93
N CYS A 75 9.83 -1.00 -6.06
CA CYS A 75 8.41 -1.05 -6.34
C CYS A 75 8.07 -2.35 -7.09
N ALA A 76 7.46 -3.30 -6.39
CA ALA A 76 7.07 -4.61 -6.90
C ALA A 76 5.60 -4.58 -7.34
N MET A 77 5.34 -4.58 -8.65
CA MET A 77 3.99 -4.50 -9.21
C MET A 77 3.41 -5.90 -9.44
N VAL A 78 2.27 -6.20 -8.82
CA VAL A 78 1.49 -7.39 -9.16
C VAL A 78 0.44 -6.99 -10.18
N THR A 79 0.75 -7.24 -11.45
CA THR A 79 -0.01 -6.78 -12.60
C THR A 79 -0.97 -7.85 -13.14
N GLY A 80 -1.84 -7.46 -14.08
CA GLY A 80 -2.73 -8.35 -14.83
C GLY A 80 -2.64 -8.14 -16.34
N ARG A 81 -3.46 -8.85 -17.08
CA ARG A 81 -3.64 -8.60 -18.52
C ARG A 81 -4.20 -7.20 -18.72
N GLY A 82 -3.68 -6.46 -19.70
CA GLY A 82 -4.15 -5.10 -20.02
C GLY A 82 -3.60 -3.98 -19.13
N LYS A 83 -2.59 -4.28 -18.28
CA LYS A 83 -1.97 -3.30 -17.37
C LYS A 83 -0.65 -2.70 -17.89
N ARG A 84 -0.36 -2.86 -19.19
CA ARG A 84 0.90 -2.39 -19.81
C ARG A 84 1.15 -0.89 -19.57
N ALA A 85 0.11 -0.06 -19.63
CA ALA A 85 0.23 1.39 -19.40
C ALA A 85 0.85 1.74 -18.04
N ILE A 86 0.70 0.91 -17.01
CA ILE A 86 1.36 1.11 -15.72
C ILE A 86 2.87 0.91 -15.84
N THR A 87 3.29 -0.14 -16.55
CA THR A 87 4.71 -0.42 -16.78
C THR A 87 5.35 0.67 -17.63
N ASP A 88 4.70 1.03 -18.75
CA ASP A 88 5.18 2.05 -19.67
C ASP A 88 5.30 3.43 -18.98
N HIS A 89 4.44 3.73 -18.00
CA HIS A 89 4.52 4.98 -17.24
C HIS A 89 5.79 5.08 -16.36
N PHE A 90 6.27 3.94 -15.85
CA PHE A 90 7.48 3.87 -15.05
C PHE A 90 8.69 3.41 -15.87
N ASP A 91 8.70 3.71 -17.16
CA ASP A 91 9.82 3.50 -18.07
C ASP A 91 10.17 4.81 -18.80
N ILE A 92 11.30 4.84 -19.46
CA ILE A 92 11.74 5.99 -20.25
C ILE A 92 11.07 5.95 -21.62
N SER A 93 10.31 6.99 -21.97
CA SER A 93 9.77 7.19 -23.33
C SER A 93 10.78 8.01 -24.15
N TYR A 94 11.75 7.33 -24.75
CA TYR A 94 12.84 7.97 -25.48
C TYR A 94 12.34 8.90 -26.60
N GLU A 95 11.35 8.47 -27.37
CA GLU A 95 10.80 9.24 -28.48
C GLU A 95 10.12 10.52 -28.00
N LEU A 96 9.30 10.43 -26.94
CA LEU A 96 8.64 11.58 -26.34
C LEU A 96 9.67 12.56 -25.78
N GLU A 97 10.64 12.07 -25.00
CA GLU A 97 11.65 12.90 -24.37
C GLU A 97 12.54 13.61 -25.39
N HIS A 98 12.89 12.92 -26.47
CA HIS A 98 13.62 13.51 -27.60
C HIS A 98 12.78 14.60 -28.29
N GLN A 99 11.49 14.33 -28.55
CA GLN A 99 10.59 15.27 -29.23
C GLN A 99 10.37 16.57 -28.45
N ILE A 100 10.33 16.53 -27.12
CA ILE A 100 10.12 17.73 -26.29
C ILE A 100 11.40 18.41 -25.86
N SER A 101 12.57 17.85 -26.17
CA SER A 101 13.87 18.38 -25.77
C SER A 101 14.09 19.80 -26.31
N GLY A 102 14.50 20.73 -25.44
CA GLY A 102 14.69 22.14 -25.77
C GLY A 102 13.41 22.97 -25.90
N SER A 103 12.22 22.37 -25.71
CA SER A 103 10.92 23.08 -25.84
C SER A 103 10.43 23.72 -24.52
N GLY A 104 11.11 23.45 -23.40
CA GLY A 104 10.67 23.82 -22.06
C GLY A 104 9.59 22.89 -21.47
N LYS A 105 9.05 21.95 -22.27
CA LYS A 105 8.03 20.97 -21.82
C LYS A 105 8.62 19.85 -20.98
N GLU A 106 9.95 19.69 -20.96
CA GLU A 106 10.66 18.74 -20.11
C GLU A 106 10.33 18.93 -18.62
N ALA A 107 9.95 20.16 -18.24
CA ALA A 107 9.52 20.46 -16.88
C ALA A 107 8.30 19.62 -16.43
N TYR A 108 7.42 19.24 -17.36
CA TYR A 108 6.27 18.41 -17.07
C TYR A 108 6.64 16.97 -16.70
N LEU A 109 7.80 16.48 -17.12
CA LEU A 109 8.30 15.15 -16.79
C LEU A 109 9.18 15.12 -15.52
N LYS A 110 9.48 16.28 -14.93
CA LYS A 110 10.38 16.35 -13.76
C LYS A 110 9.95 15.46 -12.61
N GLY A 111 8.64 15.39 -12.32
CA GLY A 111 8.09 14.55 -11.26
C GLY A 111 8.37 13.07 -11.48
N ILE A 112 8.02 12.56 -12.66
CA ILE A 112 8.22 11.15 -13.01
C ILE A 112 9.71 10.78 -13.14
N ARG A 113 10.53 11.64 -13.69
CA ARG A 113 12.00 11.41 -13.76
C ARG A 113 12.61 11.25 -12.37
N GLY A 114 12.22 12.08 -11.41
CA GLY A 114 12.69 11.95 -10.03
C GLY A 114 12.23 10.64 -9.34
N VAL A 115 11.14 10.06 -9.78
CA VAL A 115 10.68 8.72 -9.36
C VAL A 115 11.53 7.63 -10.00
N LEU A 116 11.79 7.72 -11.32
CA LEU A 116 12.60 6.74 -12.07
C LEU A 116 14.04 6.69 -11.59
N GLU A 117 14.63 7.82 -11.24
CA GLU A 117 16.01 7.91 -10.72
C GLU A 117 16.18 7.22 -9.36
N LYS A 118 15.11 7.17 -8.54
CA LYS A 118 15.15 6.63 -7.17
C LYS A 118 14.57 5.23 -7.05
N GLY A 119 13.68 4.85 -7.98
CA GLY A 119 12.90 3.62 -7.92
C GLY A 119 13.49 2.51 -8.78
N ILE A 120 13.38 1.27 -8.28
CA ILE A 120 13.58 0.05 -9.06
C ILE A 120 12.21 -0.58 -9.25
N PHE A 121 11.80 -0.77 -10.50
CA PHE A 121 10.48 -1.30 -10.84
C PHE A 121 10.59 -2.76 -11.29
N THR A 122 9.83 -3.63 -10.63
CA THR A 122 9.75 -5.05 -10.94
C THR A 122 8.29 -5.47 -11.05
N GLN A 123 8.01 -6.54 -11.81
CA GLN A 123 6.63 -6.97 -11.98
C GLN A 123 6.47 -8.48 -12.06
N VAL A 124 5.31 -8.95 -11.61
CA VAL A 124 4.82 -10.32 -11.77
C VAL A 124 3.33 -10.28 -12.14
N ARG A 125 2.84 -11.31 -12.84
CA ARG A 125 1.42 -11.37 -13.24
C ARG A 125 0.60 -12.21 -12.29
N GLN A 126 -0.44 -11.63 -11.73
CA GLN A 126 -1.55 -12.37 -11.16
C GLN A 126 -2.42 -12.93 -12.31
N ARG A 127 -2.39 -14.24 -12.50
CA ARG A 127 -3.09 -14.90 -13.62
C ARG A 127 -4.59 -15.03 -13.38
N GLU A 128 -4.98 -15.21 -12.13
CA GLU A 128 -6.35 -15.40 -11.68
C GLU A 128 -6.69 -14.38 -10.59
N MET A 129 -7.87 -13.74 -10.69
CA MET A 129 -8.31 -12.72 -9.73
C MET A 129 -8.94 -13.39 -8.51
N LYS A 130 -8.10 -13.87 -7.56
CA LYS A 130 -8.52 -14.57 -6.34
C LYS A 130 -8.38 -13.73 -5.08
N GLY A 131 -8.55 -12.41 -5.20
CA GLY A 131 -8.53 -11.47 -4.06
C GLY A 131 -7.15 -10.88 -3.74
N LEU A 132 -7.13 -9.99 -2.74
CA LEU A 132 -5.94 -9.24 -2.34
C LEU A 132 -4.86 -10.14 -1.73
N GLY A 133 -5.24 -11.09 -0.88
CA GLY A 133 -4.28 -12.04 -0.30
C GLY A 133 -3.56 -12.86 -1.38
N HIS A 134 -4.27 -13.30 -2.42
CA HIS A 134 -3.67 -13.99 -3.55
C HIS A 134 -2.74 -13.06 -4.36
N ALA A 135 -3.08 -11.78 -4.53
CA ALA A 135 -2.19 -10.84 -5.19
C ALA A 135 -0.88 -10.66 -4.40
N ILE A 136 -0.98 -10.53 -3.06
CA ILE A 136 0.19 -10.44 -2.18
C ILE A 136 1.05 -11.69 -2.31
N LEU A 137 0.46 -12.89 -2.22
CA LEU A 137 1.16 -14.17 -2.38
C LEU A 137 1.84 -14.30 -3.76
N THR A 138 1.17 -13.82 -4.83
CA THR A 138 1.75 -13.78 -6.18
C THR A 138 3.02 -12.92 -6.25
N GLY A 139 3.11 -11.90 -5.41
CA GLY A 139 4.26 -10.98 -5.32
C GLY A 139 5.47 -11.53 -4.55
N GLU A 140 5.33 -12.65 -3.85
CA GLU A 140 6.39 -13.24 -3.01
C GLU A 140 7.75 -13.37 -3.71
N PRO A 141 7.86 -13.86 -4.97
CA PRO A 141 9.15 -13.98 -5.65
C PRO A 141 9.90 -12.65 -5.83
N LEU A 142 9.18 -11.51 -5.82
CA LEU A 142 9.77 -10.18 -5.91
C LEU A 142 10.20 -9.64 -4.53
N ILE A 143 9.52 -10.08 -3.48
CA ILE A 143 9.76 -9.63 -2.11
C ILE A 143 10.84 -10.46 -1.42
N GLY A 144 10.76 -11.78 -1.51
CA GLY A 144 11.63 -12.69 -0.76
C GLY A 144 11.31 -12.71 0.73
N ASN A 145 12.31 -13.01 1.54
CA ASN A 145 12.15 -13.20 2.99
C ASN A 145 12.55 -11.93 3.78
N GLU A 146 11.88 -10.80 3.49
CA GLU A 146 12.11 -9.52 4.18
C GLU A 146 10.79 -8.78 4.43
N PRO A 147 10.72 -7.92 5.47
CA PRO A 147 9.57 -7.06 5.69
C PRO A 147 9.34 -6.12 4.51
N PHE A 148 8.09 -5.88 4.15
CA PHE A 148 7.73 -5.08 2.99
C PHE A 148 6.48 -4.25 3.22
N GLY A 149 6.35 -3.17 2.44
CA GLY A 149 5.11 -2.40 2.36
C GLY A 149 4.14 -3.02 1.36
N VAL A 150 2.85 -2.83 1.58
CA VAL A 150 1.82 -3.03 0.57
C VAL A 150 1.02 -1.75 0.45
N LEU A 151 0.81 -1.29 -0.77
CA LEU A 151 0.08 -0.07 -1.07
C LEU A 151 -1.00 -0.32 -2.13
N LEU A 152 -2.25 -0.05 -1.76
CA LEU A 152 -3.38 -0.05 -2.69
C LEU A 152 -3.50 1.34 -3.31
N SER A 153 -3.33 1.42 -4.63
CA SER A 153 -3.25 2.70 -5.34
C SER A 153 -4.54 3.49 -5.33
N ASP A 154 -5.68 2.85 -5.13
CA ASP A 154 -7.00 3.49 -5.09
C ASP A 154 -7.33 4.14 -3.73
N ASP A 155 -6.53 3.93 -2.71
CA ASP A 155 -6.55 4.72 -1.48
C ASP A 155 -5.54 5.88 -1.59
N LEU A 156 -5.98 7.06 -2.00
CA LEU A 156 -5.12 8.24 -2.03
C LEU A 156 -5.06 8.88 -0.64
N CYS A 157 -3.86 8.90 -0.05
CA CYS A 157 -3.64 9.51 1.26
C CYS A 157 -2.80 10.78 1.11
N ILE A 158 -3.31 11.89 1.64
CA ILE A 158 -2.63 13.19 1.62
C ILE A 158 -2.35 13.62 3.06
N ASN A 159 -1.12 14.02 3.31
CA ASN A 159 -0.69 14.57 4.58
C ASN A 159 0.22 15.78 4.31
N GLY A 160 0.04 16.86 5.03
CA GLY A 160 0.91 18.05 4.97
C GLY A 160 2.31 17.85 5.59
N GLY A 161 2.62 16.61 6.01
CA GLY A 161 3.89 16.21 6.59
C GLY A 161 4.36 14.86 6.04
N SER A 162 4.74 13.94 6.93
CA SER A 162 5.22 12.60 6.57
C SER A 162 4.10 11.70 6.05
N GLY A 163 4.29 11.06 4.90
CA GLY A 163 3.34 10.10 4.29
C GLY A 163 2.98 8.95 5.25
N VAL A 164 1.86 8.27 4.98
CA VAL A 164 1.33 7.19 5.86
C VAL A 164 2.35 6.06 6.01
N LEU A 165 2.94 5.59 4.90
CA LEU A 165 3.97 4.55 4.97
C LEU A 165 5.20 4.99 5.78
N SER A 166 5.60 6.27 5.68
CA SER A 166 6.70 6.81 6.49
C SER A 166 6.38 6.79 7.98
N GLN A 167 5.13 7.12 8.37
CA GLN A 167 4.66 7.02 9.75
C GLN A 167 4.70 5.57 10.24
N MET A 168 4.22 4.61 9.42
CA MET A 168 4.19 3.18 9.76
C MET A 168 5.59 2.57 9.85
N VAL A 169 6.56 3.01 9.03
CA VAL A 169 7.96 2.58 9.13
C VAL A 169 8.58 2.95 10.49
N GLN A 170 8.22 4.10 11.07
CA GLN A 170 8.70 4.46 12.42
C GLN A 170 8.13 3.50 13.47
N LEU A 171 6.85 3.13 13.37
CA LEU A 171 6.24 2.14 14.27
C LEU A 171 6.85 0.75 14.08
N PHE A 172 7.15 0.34 12.84
CA PHE A 172 7.79 -0.94 12.57
C PHE A 172 9.18 -1.06 13.21
N LYS A 173 9.92 0.04 13.34
CA LYS A 173 11.21 0.05 14.08
C LYS A 173 11.03 -0.35 15.55
N GLN A 174 9.89 -0.01 16.13
CA GLN A 174 9.55 -0.29 17.52
C GLN A 174 8.97 -1.68 17.71
N PHE A 175 7.96 -2.05 16.94
CA PHE A 175 7.14 -3.24 17.18
C PHE A 175 7.63 -4.49 16.44
N ARG A 176 8.29 -4.35 15.30
CA ARG A 176 8.84 -5.45 14.49
C ARG A 176 7.85 -6.53 14.11
N CYS A 177 6.59 -6.19 13.96
CA CYS A 177 5.50 -7.07 13.51
C CYS A 177 4.69 -6.39 12.41
N SER A 178 3.77 -7.11 11.78
CA SER A 178 2.88 -6.54 10.75
C SER A 178 2.05 -5.39 11.31
N ILE A 179 1.88 -4.35 10.49
CA ILE A 179 1.13 -3.14 10.83
C ILE A 179 0.14 -2.84 9.71
N VAL A 180 -1.11 -2.57 10.06
CA VAL A 180 -2.14 -2.10 9.14
C VAL A 180 -2.51 -0.66 9.44
N ALA A 181 -2.70 0.16 8.41
CA ALA A 181 -3.25 1.50 8.62
C ALA A 181 -4.77 1.41 8.76
N ILE A 182 -5.31 2.19 9.68
CA ILE A 182 -6.75 2.23 9.95
C ILE A 182 -7.28 3.66 9.97
N GLN A 183 -8.59 3.77 9.73
CA GLN A 183 -9.36 5.00 9.82
C GLN A 183 -10.72 4.67 10.46
N GLU A 184 -11.28 5.61 11.21
CA GLU A 184 -12.69 5.54 11.61
C GLU A 184 -13.58 5.82 10.40
N VAL A 185 -14.60 4.98 10.22
CA VAL A 185 -15.62 5.14 9.18
C VAL A 185 -17.00 5.19 9.83
N PRO A 186 -18.03 5.72 9.14
CA PRO A 186 -19.41 5.56 9.59
C PRO A 186 -19.76 4.09 9.83
N GLU A 187 -20.53 3.80 10.88
CA GLU A 187 -20.85 2.42 11.28
C GLU A 187 -21.56 1.65 10.16
N ASP A 188 -22.43 2.32 9.39
CA ASP A 188 -23.15 1.75 8.25
C ASP A 188 -22.24 1.47 7.03
N GLU A 189 -20.99 1.97 7.03
CA GLU A 189 -20.00 1.73 5.96
C GLU A 189 -19.02 0.59 6.26
N THR A 190 -19.06 0.00 7.46
CA THR A 190 -18.12 -1.06 7.86
C THR A 190 -18.12 -2.26 6.93
N HIS A 191 -19.25 -2.56 6.30
CA HIS A 191 -19.41 -3.64 5.32
C HIS A 191 -18.54 -3.48 4.04
N LYS A 192 -17.88 -2.33 3.84
CA LYS A 192 -17.00 -2.08 2.70
C LYS A 192 -15.55 -2.49 2.97
N TYR A 193 -15.15 -2.69 4.23
CA TYR A 193 -13.77 -2.79 4.69
C TYR A 193 -13.52 -4.03 5.56
N GLY A 194 -12.27 -4.43 5.66
CA GLY A 194 -11.83 -5.17 6.82
C GLY A 194 -11.88 -4.26 8.05
N VAL A 195 -12.43 -4.75 9.15
CA VAL A 195 -12.61 -3.99 10.40
C VAL A 195 -11.84 -4.67 11.51
N ILE A 196 -11.18 -3.86 12.36
CA ILE A 196 -10.41 -4.40 13.48
C ILE A 196 -11.09 -4.10 14.82
N ARG A 197 -10.79 -4.94 15.82
CA ARG A 197 -10.90 -4.62 17.24
C ARG A 197 -9.55 -4.86 17.90
N GLY A 198 -9.20 -4.04 18.87
CA GLY A 198 -7.92 -4.17 19.56
C GLY A 198 -7.78 -3.24 20.74
N GLU A 199 -6.77 -3.51 21.54
CA GLU A 199 -6.39 -2.68 22.69
C GLU A 199 -5.70 -1.41 22.21
N SER A 200 -6.24 -0.24 22.59
CA SER A 200 -5.59 1.04 22.34
C SER A 200 -4.37 1.20 23.27
N LEU A 201 -3.20 1.40 22.67
CA LEU A 201 -1.96 1.58 23.43
C LEU A 201 -1.68 3.07 23.67
N SER A 202 -1.41 3.83 22.61
CA SER A 202 -1.20 5.27 22.65
C SER A 202 -1.07 5.83 21.23
N ASN A 203 -1.29 7.14 21.06
CA ASN A 203 -1.01 7.85 19.80
C ASN A 203 -1.62 7.24 18.54
N GLY A 204 -2.82 6.64 18.65
CA GLY A 204 -3.50 6.01 17.53
C GLY A 204 -2.97 4.62 17.17
N VAL A 205 -2.17 4.00 18.04
CA VAL A 205 -1.67 2.64 17.88
C VAL A 205 -2.55 1.67 18.66
N TYR A 206 -2.91 0.56 18.04
CA TYR A 206 -3.72 -0.50 18.63
C TYR A 206 -3.00 -1.84 18.47
N ARG A 207 -3.04 -2.68 19.50
CA ARG A 207 -2.72 -4.10 19.39
C ARG A 207 -3.98 -4.82 18.93
N VAL A 208 -3.92 -5.49 17.80
CA VAL A 208 -5.08 -6.14 17.19
C VAL A 208 -5.41 -7.43 17.92
N ASP A 209 -6.68 -7.58 18.31
CA ASP A 209 -7.25 -8.80 18.90
C ASP A 209 -8.13 -9.55 17.89
N GLU A 210 -8.84 -8.81 17.03
CA GLU A 210 -9.79 -9.37 16.07
C GLU A 210 -9.80 -8.56 14.78
N MET A 211 -9.92 -9.27 13.65
CA MET A 211 -10.13 -8.70 12.32
C MET A 211 -11.27 -9.45 11.62
N VAL A 212 -12.19 -8.73 11.00
CA VAL A 212 -13.31 -9.30 10.25
C VAL A 212 -13.39 -8.61 8.88
N GLU A 213 -13.40 -9.39 7.81
CA GLU A 213 -13.55 -8.86 6.44
C GLU A 213 -15.01 -8.57 6.14
N LYS A 214 -15.31 -7.32 5.83
CA LYS A 214 -16.63 -6.84 5.40
C LYS A 214 -17.79 -7.34 6.28
N PRO A 215 -17.75 -7.08 7.58
CA PRO A 215 -18.82 -7.53 8.49
C PRO A 215 -20.17 -6.87 8.15
N ASP A 216 -21.27 -7.51 8.48
CA ASP A 216 -22.55 -6.79 8.55
C ASP A 216 -22.40 -5.66 9.59
N PRO A 217 -22.85 -4.43 9.31
CA PRO A 217 -22.68 -3.30 10.24
C PRO A 217 -23.09 -3.58 11.68
N LYS A 218 -24.15 -4.37 11.88
CA LYS A 218 -24.61 -4.76 13.22
C LYS A 218 -23.68 -5.74 13.96
N ASP A 219 -22.84 -6.48 13.22
CA ASP A 219 -21.90 -7.49 13.72
C ASP A 219 -20.45 -7.00 13.65
N ALA A 220 -20.23 -5.77 13.21
CA ALA A 220 -18.89 -5.18 13.10
C ALA A 220 -18.25 -5.04 14.50
N PRO A 221 -17.00 -5.53 14.69
CA PRO A 221 -16.34 -5.47 16.00
C PRO A 221 -16.03 -4.05 16.47
N SER A 222 -15.98 -3.10 15.55
CA SER A 222 -15.82 -1.64 15.74
C SER A 222 -16.11 -0.89 14.45
N ASN A 223 -15.80 0.41 14.40
CA ASN A 223 -15.78 1.22 13.19
C ASN A 223 -14.35 1.56 12.69
N LEU A 224 -13.35 0.82 13.17
CA LEU A 224 -11.95 0.99 12.77
C LEU A 224 -11.66 0.17 11.51
N ALA A 225 -11.75 0.82 10.36
CA ALA A 225 -11.59 0.21 9.04
C ALA A 225 -10.12 0.15 8.60
N ILE A 226 -9.71 -0.99 8.07
CA ILE A 226 -8.39 -1.16 7.45
C ILE A 226 -8.41 -0.44 6.10
N ILE A 227 -7.36 0.35 5.85
CA ILE A 227 -7.16 1.01 4.58
C ILE A 227 -5.93 0.44 3.84
N GLY A 228 -5.77 0.81 2.59
CA GLY A 228 -4.80 0.24 1.66
C GLY A 228 -3.33 0.55 1.94
N ARG A 229 -2.91 0.55 3.21
CA ARG A 229 -1.50 0.68 3.64
C ARG A 229 -1.17 -0.38 4.65
N TYR A 230 -0.16 -1.21 4.33
CA TYR A 230 0.30 -2.29 5.20
C TYR A 230 1.82 -2.31 5.25
N ILE A 231 2.38 -2.68 6.39
CA ILE A 231 3.72 -3.22 6.53
C ILE A 231 3.56 -4.66 6.98
N LEU A 232 4.09 -5.59 6.22
CA LEU A 232 3.93 -7.02 6.47
C LEU A 232 5.28 -7.67 6.75
N THR A 233 5.29 -8.65 7.63
CA THR A 233 6.42 -9.54 7.86
C THR A 233 6.31 -10.76 6.93
N PRO A 234 7.44 -11.38 6.51
CA PRO A 234 7.44 -12.39 5.45
C PRO A 234 6.69 -13.68 5.78
N ASP A 235 6.48 -13.99 7.06
CA ASP A 235 5.67 -15.14 7.52
C ASP A 235 4.21 -15.08 7.03
N ILE A 236 3.74 -13.90 6.61
CA ILE A 236 2.41 -13.74 5.98
C ILE A 236 2.25 -14.62 4.74
N PHE A 237 3.33 -14.90 3.99
CA PHE A 237 3.27 -15.74 2.79
C PHE A 237 2.91 -17.20 3.14
N ASP A 238 3.47 -17.74 4.22
CA ASP A 238 3.14 -19.10 4.69
C ASP A 238 1.70 -19.20 5.14
N ILE A 239 1.21 -18.17 5.83
CA ILE A 239 -0.19 -18.09 6.25
C ILE A 239 -1.12 -18.01 5.02
N LEU A 240 -0.80 -17.14 4.04
CA LEU A 240 -1.60 -16.98 2.83
C LEU A 240 -1.70 -18.27 1.99
N ARG A 241 -0.67 -19.13 1.98
CA ARG A 241 -0.71 -20.42 1.28
C ARG A 241 -1.77 -21.36 1.82
N VAL A 242 -2.07 -21.28 3.10
CA VAL A 242 -3.04 -22.15 3.79
C VAL A 242 -4.37 -21.45 4.08
N THR A 243 -4.46 -20.14 3.84
CA THR A 243 -5.70 -19.36 4.02
C THR A 243 -6.74 -19.85 3.01
N LYS A 244 -7.89 -20.28 3.52
CA LYS A 244 -9.01 -20.73 2.69
C LYS A 244 -9.68 -19.53 2.02
N PRO A 245 -10.18 -19.69 0.78
CA PRO A 245 -11.01 -18.67 0.17
C PRO A 245 -12.25 -18.37 1.05
N GLY A 246 -12.49 -17.09 1.31
CA GLY A 246 -13.64 -16.58 2.00
C GLY A 246 -14.82 -16.33 1.07
N ALA A 247 -15.62 -15.32 1.37
CA ALA A 247 -16.74 -14.91 0.54
C ALA A 247 -16.27 -14.64 -0.91
N ASN A 248 -17.08 -15.01 -1.89
CA ASN A 248 -16.80 -14.88 -3.33
C ASN A 248 -15.58 -15.67 -3.85
N GLY A 249 -15.03 -16.63 -3.10
CA GLY A 249 -13.87 -17.43 -3.49
C GLY A 249 -12.55 -16.66 -3.46
N GLU A 250 -12.49 -15.52 -2.79
CA GLU A 250 -11.30 -14.68 -2.66
C GLU A 250 -10.46 -15.05 -1.42
N ILE A 251 -9.14 -15.06 -1.56
CA ILE A 251 -8.20 -15.13 -0.44
C ILE A 251 -8.05 -13.73 0.13
N GLN A 252 -8.63 -13.51 1.31
CA GLN A 252 -8.63 -12.21 1.97
C GLN A 252 -7.36 -12.03 2.80
N ILE A 253 -6.74 -10.85 2.68
CA ILE A 253 -5.57 -10.51 3.52
C ILE A 253 -5.99 -10.37 4.99
N THR A 254 -7.20 -9.93 5.25
CA THR A 254 -7.76 -9.75 6.60
C THR A 254 -7.79 -11.08 7.37
N ASP A 255 -8.16 -12.20 6.72
CA ASP A 255 -8.19 -13.53 7.33
C ASP A 255 -6.77 -14.04 7.66
N ALA A 256 -5.81 -13.76 6.77
CA ALA A 256 -4.42 -14.11 7.00
C ALA A 256 -3.81 -13.28 8.16
N LEU A 257 -4.12 -11.98 8.21
CA LEU A 257 -3.70 -11.10 9.30
C LEU A 257 -4.35 -11.48 10.64
N GLN A 258 -5.62 -11.91 10.63
CA GLN A 258 -6.28 -12.46 11.83
C GLN A 258 -5.52 -13.67 12.36
N THR A 259 -5.13 -14.60 11.47
CA THR A 259 -4.32 -15.76 11.85
C THR A 259 -2.95 -15.34 12.40
N GLN A 260 -2.31 -14.35 11.77
CA GLN A 260 -1.03 -13.81 12.23
C GLN A 260 -1.16 -13.13 13.60
N ALA A 261 -2.25 -12.39 13.88
CA ALA A 261 -2.51 -11.77 15.16
C ALA A 261 -2.69 -12.81 16.28
N GLN A 262 -3.37 -13.91 16.00
CA GLN A 262 -3.55 -15.03 16.95
C GLN A 262 -2.24 -15.75 17.28
N ASN A 263 -1.34 -15.87 16.31
CA ASN A 263 -0.05 -16.55 16.47
C ASN A 263 1.08 -15.65 16.98
N GLY A 264 0.89 -14.36 17.00
CA GLY A 264 1.95 -13.39 17.31
C GLY A 264 1.43 -12.00 17.64
N CYS A 265 1.84 -11.02 16.84
CA CYS A 265 1.49 -9.63 17.03
C CYS A 265 1.19 -8.97 15.69
N VAL A 266 0.03 -8.34 15.60
CA VAL A 266 -0.31 -7.39 14.54
C VAL A 266 -0.72 -6.08 15.19
N MET A 267 -0.18 -4.98 14.68
CA MET A 267 -0.54 -3.63 15.13
C MET A 267 -1.45 -2.96 14.11
N ALA A 268 -2.32 -2.10 14.59
CA ALA A 268 -3.06 -1.18 13.73
C ALA A 268 -2.69 0.25 14.09
N TYR A 269 -2.65 1.11 13.07
CA TYR A 269 -2.28 2.51 13.25
C TYR A 269 -3.29 3.45 12.62
N LYS A 270 -3.95 4.25 13.44
CA LYS A 270 -4.78 5.38 13.01
C LYS A 270 -3.87 6.50 12.56
N PHE A 271 -3.59 6.54 11.25
CA PHE A 271 -2.63 7.46 10.66
C PHE A 271 -3.11 8.91 10.72
N LYS A 272 -2.14 9.83 10.62
CA LYS A 272 -2.40 11.26 10.47
C LYS A 272 -2.42 11.61 8.98
N GLY A 273 -3.50 12.23 8.52
CA GLY A 273 -3.70 12.59 7.12
C GLY A 273 -5.16 12.44 6.70
N ARG A 274 -5.44 12.80 5.45
CA ARG A 274 -6.74 12.62 4.81
C ARG A 274 -6.66 11.54 3.75
N ARG A 275 -7.61 10.63 3.78
CA ARG A 275 -7.79 9.58 2.78
C ARG A 275 -8.93 9.94 1.83
N PHE A 276 -8.74 9.61 0.56
CA PHE A 276 -9.77 9.63 -0.47
C PHE A 276 -9.90 8.23 -1.05
N ASP A 277 -11.13 7.69 -1.09
CA ASP A 277 -11.42 6.40 -1.75
C ASP A 277 -11.54 6.60 -3.26
N CYS A 278 -10.39 6.64 -3.93
CA CYS A 278 -10.33 6.72 -5.40
C CYS A 278 -10.72 5.40 -6.09
N GLY A 279 -11.13 4.37 -5.36
CA GLY A 279 -11.78 3.18 -5.89
C GLY A 279 -13.25 3.38 -6.23
N SER A 280 -13.85 4.51 -5.86
CA SER A 280 -15.20 4.94 -6.18
C SER A 280 -15.20 6.24 -7.00
N VAL A 281 -16.21 6.44 -7.87
CA VAL A 281 -16.31 7.65 -8.68
C VAL A 281 -16.45 8.91 -7.82
N PRO A 282 -17.31 8.95 -6.78
CA PRO A 282 -17.41 10.12 -5.92
C PRO A 282 -16.08 10.47 -5.20
N GLY A 283 -15.42 9.47 -4.62
CA GLY A 283 -14.14 9.70 -3.92
C GLY A 283 -13.01 10.12 -4.87
N PHE A 284 -13.02 9.63 -6.11
CA PHE A 284 -12.07 10.07 -7.15
C PHE A 284 -12.26 11.53 -7.53
N VAL A 285 -13.52 11.98 -7.69
CA VAL A 285 -13.86 13.39 -7.98
C VAL A 285 -13.46 14.27 -6.79
N GLU A 286 -13.78 13.85 -5.56
CA GLU A 286 -13.40 14.56 -4.35
C GLU A 286 -11.87 14.74 -4.25
N ALA A 287 -11.11 13.66 -4.48
CA ALA A 287 -9.65 13.70 -4.50
C ALA A 287 -9.12 14.69 -5.55
N THR A 288 -9.67 14.64 -6.76
CA THR A 288 -9.26 15.51 -7.86
C THR A 288 -9.52 16.98 -7.54
N ASN A 289 -10.69 17.31 -7.02
CA ASN A 289 -11.03 18.68 -6.62
C ASN A 289 -10.11 19.16 -5.49
N PHE A 290 -9.92 18.34 -4.46
CA PHE A 290 -9.05 18.69 -3.35
C PHE A 290 -7.61 18.97 -3.80
N ILE A 291 -7.04 18.10 -4.63
CA ILE A 291 -5.68 18.27 -5.15
C ILE A 291 -5.60 19.52 -6.02
N TYR A 292 -6.58 19.74 -6.91
CA TYR A 292 -6.61 20.92 -7.76
C TYR A 292 -6.66 22.21 -6.94
N GLU A 293 -7.56 22.32 -5.97
CA GLU A 293 -7.75 23.50 -5.14
C GLU A 293 -6.55 23.82 -4.25
N ASN A 294 -5.89 22.80 -3.70
CA ASN A 294 -4.82 23.02 -2.71
C ASN A 294 -3.40 23.09 -3.30
N TYR A 295 -3.19 22.54 -4.53
CA TYR A 295 -1.84 22.42 -5.08
C TYR A 295 -1.67 23.02 -6.48
N TYR A 296 -2.77 23.35 -7.19
CA TYR A 296 -2.72 23.86 -8.57
C TYR A 296 -3.31 25.26 -8.72
N LEU A 297 -4.25 25.66 -7.88
CA LEU A 297 -4.72 27.05 -7.89
C LEU A 297 -3.67 27.98 -7.27
N PRO A 298 -3.46 29.18 -7.88
CA PRO A 298 -2.64 30.21 -7.26
C PRO A 298 -3.22 30.58 -5.87
N LYS A 299 -2.34 30.62 -4.87
CA LYS A 299 -2.69 31.10 -3.53
C LYS A 299 -2.71 32.62 -3.51
#